data_fe610ddfddb9732883222b61b1cfba94
#
_entry.id   fe610ddfddb9732883222b61b1cfba94
#
_cell.length_a   1.000
_cell.length_b   1.000
_cell.length_c   1.000
_cell.angle_alpha   90.00
_cell.angle_beta   90.00
_cell.angle_gamma   90.00
#
_symmetry.space_group_name_H-M   'P 1'
#
loop_
_entity.id
_entity.type
_entity.pdbx_description
1 polymer ?
#
loop_
_entity_poly.entity_id
_entity_poly.type
_entity_poly.pdbx_seq_one_letter_code
_entity_poly.pdbx_strand_id
1 'polypeptide(L)'
;RFYRSTDLKNWEYMSAFGKDYGAQPNQFECPDFFPLTIDGKEKYVMLVNINPGCLFGGSATEYFIGNFDGKKFTADTAPNTVKWLDYGKDHYATVTFSNIPDRVLAMPWISNWQYANVTPIQQYRGANGLPRELSLYRQNGQLYVAANVANEVKLLRKDTVNVTPLTVTEKRKRIGAKAIDEALHLSEGIFELEADLTPTSQQGQVGITLYNAQKEEVLIYLDLDKQRLVMDRTKSGLTEFGKEAKPHDIELNYDKLHKDKDGRTLRERNSMNYVNDFALATWAPLNLLKGKTYHLDIFVDKCSVEIFVDGGRIAMTNLVFPTQPYTSARLYTTRSKAKLDNIKVYSLQ
;
A
#
# COMPACT_ATOMS: atom_id res chain seq x y z
N ARG A 1 23.16 -0.27 -12.18
CA ARG A 1 24.46 -0.88 -12.52
C ARG A 1 24.97 -1.66 -11.32
N PHE A 2 25.57 -2.83 -11.58
CA PHE A 2 26.24 -3.64 -10.58
C PHE A 2 27.75 -3.44 -10.70
N TYR A 3 28.38 -3.26 -9.56
CA TYR A 3 29.83 -3.18 -9.41
C TYR A 3 30.26 -4.12 -8.30
N ARG A 4 31.47 -4.62 -8.35
CA ARG A 4 32.09 -5.35 -7.25
C ARG A 4 33.40 -4.71 -6.83
N SER A 5 33.74 -4.88 -5.56
CA SER A 5 35.04 -4.49 -5.00
C SER A 5 35.46 -5.49 -3.93
N THR A 6 36.74 -5.67 -3.73
CA THR A 6 37.33 -6.46 -2.65
C THR A 6 37.93 -5.58 -1.55
N ASP A 7 38.07 -4.27 -1.81
CA ASP A 7 38.73 -3.32 -0.92
C ASP A 7 37.95 -2.03 -0.67
N LEU A 8 36.73 -1.91 -1.28
CA LEU A 8 35.85 -0.74 -1.28
C LEU A 8 36.47 0.55 -1.86
N LYS A 9 37.63 0.42 -2.53
CA LYS A 9 38.32 1.54 -3.17
C LYS A 9 38.37 1.35 -4.70
N ASN A 10 38.64 0.14 -5.14
CA ASN A 10 38.71 -0.22 -6.56
C ASN A 10 37.42 -0.98 -6.92
N TRP A 11 36.69 -0.47 -7.92
CA TRP A 11 35.38 -1.01 -8.31
C TRP A 11 35.41 -1.47 -9.76
N GLU A 12 35.00 -2.72 -9.98
CA GLU A 12 34.84 -3.32 -11.31
C GLU A 12 33.37 -3.30 -11.71
N TYR A 13 33.08 -2.78 -12.90
CA TYR A 13 31.74 -2.85 -13.47
C TYR A 13 31.41 -4.30 -13.87
N MET A 14 30.27 -4.78 -13.45
CA MET A 14 29.81 -6.15 -13.71
C MET A 14 28.70 -6.20 -14.76
N SER A 15 27.61 -5.45 -14.54
CA SER A 15 26.42 -5.48 -15.40
C SER A 15 25.48 -4.30 -15.12
N ALA A 16 24.40 -4.23 -15.90
CA ALA A 16 23.29 -3.32 -15.66
C ALA A 16 21.95 -4.06 -15.78
N PHE A 17 20.95 -3.54 -15.08
CA PHE A 17 19.56 -3.97 -15.17
C PHE A 17 18.65 -2.75 -15.13
N GLY A 18 17.38 -2.89 -15.61
CA GLY A 18 16.32 -1.91 -15.47
C GLY A 18 15.97 -1.14 -16.74
N LYS A 19 16.88 -1.10 -17.74
CA LYS A 19 16.53 -0.49 -19.02
C LYS A 19 15.38 -1.28 -19.66
N ASP A 20 14.28 -0.59 -19.96
CA ASP A 20 13.05 -1.14 -20.56
C ASP A 20 12.29 -2.13 -19.66
N TYR A 21 12.63 -2.26 -18.37
CA TYR A 21 11.94 -3.11 -17.39
C TYR A 21 11.07 -2.27 -16.46
N GLY A 22 9.86 -2.79 -16.18
CA GLY A 22 8.91 -2.20 -15.23
C GLY A 22 8.35 -0.85 -15.67
N ALA A 23 7.94 -0.04 -14.71
CA ALA A 23 7.61 1.35 -14.95
C ALA A 23 8.88 2.13 -15.23
N GLN A 24 8.92 2.85 -16.34
CA GLN A 24 10.09 3.65 -16.74
C GLN A 24 9.96 5.09 -16.21
N PRO A 25 10.36 5.35 -14.95
CA PRO A 25 10.26 6.65 -14.34
C PRO A 25 11.36 7.59 -14.82
N ASN A 26 11.28 8.85 -14.42
CA ASN A 26 12.41 9.74 -14.56
C ASN A 26 13.55 9.38 -13.60
N GLN A 27 13.23 8.81 -12.44
CA GLN A 27 14.17 8.58 -11.38
C GLN A 27 13.94 7.22 -10.72
N PHE A 28 15.00 6.43 -10.63
CA PHE A 28 15.09 5.24 -9.81
C PHE A 28 15.89 5.58 -8.56
N GLU A 29 15.33 5.28 -7.38
CA GLU A 29 15.91 5.63 -6.09
C GLU A 29 15.95 4.43 -5.15
N CYS A 30 16.82 4.47 -4.16
CA CYS A 30 16.95 3.49 -3.08
C CYS A 30 16.85 2.03 -3.58
N PRO A 31 17.63 1.60 -4.57
CA PRO A 31 17.61 0.20 -5.00
C PRO A 31 18.05 -0.68 -3.84
N ASP A 32 17.29 -1.74 -3.59
CA ASP A 32 17.64 -2.75 -2.59
C ASP A 32 17.64 -4.13 -3.25
N PHE A 33 18.55 -5.02 -2.83
CA PHE A 33 18.79 -6.27 -3.52
C PHE A 33 19.14 -7.39 -2.56
N PHE A 34 18.26 -8.39 -2.46
CA PHE A 34 18.39 -9.45 -1.47
C PHE A 34 17.81 -10.78 -1.96
N PRO A 35 18.25 -11.91 -1.40
CA PRO A 35 17.69 -13.22 -1.68
C PRO A 35 16.44 -13.50 -0.86
N LEU A 36 15.50 -14.25 -1.43
CA LEU A 36 14.39 -14.91 -0.76
C LEU A 36 14.27 -16.36 -1.24
N THR A 37 13.83 -17.25 -0.38
CA THR A 37 13.67 -18.66 -0.73
C THR A 37 12.20 -19.03 -0.93
N ILE A 38 11.90 -19.79 -1.98
CA ILE A 38 10.60 -20.42 -2.21
C ILE A 38 10.80 -21.84 -2.77
N ASP A 39 10.06 -22.82 -2.26
CA ASP A 39 10.17 -24.23 -2.67
C ASP A 39 11.62 -24.77 -2.64
N GLY A 40 12.40 -24.34 -1.64
CA GLY A 40 13.81 -24.71 -1.47
C GLY A 40 14.76 -24.10 -2.52
N LYS A 41 14.29 -23.13 -3.30
CA LYS A 41 15.09 -22.41 -4.31
C LYS A 41 15.25 -20.94 -3.95
N GLU A 42 16.48 -20.46 -4.06
CA GLU A 42 16.80 -19.06 -3.90
C GLU A 42 16.38 -18.28 -5.15
N LYS A 43 15.77 -17.12 -4.93
CA LYS A 43 15.47 -16.08 -5.91
C LYS A 43 15.95 -14.75 -5.35
N TYR A 44 16.41 -13.89 -6.24
CA TYR A 44 16.74 -12.52 -5.87
C TYR A 44 15.58 -11.58 -6.13
N VAL A 45 15.36 -10.69 -5.19
CA VAL A 45 14.40 -9.59 -5.32
C VAL A 45 15.19 -8.29 -5.41
N MET A 46 14.82 -7.46 -6.38
CA MET A 46 15.27 -6.08 -6.47
C MET A 46 14.08 -5.18 -6.21
N LEU A 47 14.11 -4.41 -5.13
CA LEU A 47 13.20 -3.29 -4.90
C LEU A 47 13.79 -2.05 -5.57
N VAL A 48 12.91 -1.26 -6.17
CA VAL A 48 13.28 0.03 -6.74
C VAL A 48 12.19 1.04 -6.44
N ASN A 49 12.57 2.14 -5.86
CA ASN A 49 11.67 3.24 -5.59
C ASN A 49 11.68 4.19 -6.79
N ILE A 50 10.53 4.58 -7.27
CA ILE A 50 10.38 5.38 -8.48
C ILE A 50 9.62 6.68 -8.22
N ASN A 51 10.03 7.75 -8.89
CA ASN A 51 9.34 9.02 -8.86
C ASN A 51 9.60 9.83 -10.15
N PRO A 52 8.56 10.31 -10.87
CA PRO A 52 7.17 9.83 -10.79
C PRO A 52 6.98 8.47 -11.48
N GLY A 53 5.79 7.91 -11.45
CA GLY A 53 5.49 6.68 -12.21
C GLY A 53 4.50 5.74 -11.52
N CYS A 54 4.05 6.10 -10.31
CA CYS A 54 3.02 5.36 -9.59
C CYS A 54 1.72 5.26 -10.40
N LEU A 55 1.00 4.15 -10.23
CA LEU A 55 -0.31 3.92 -10.83
C LEU A 55 -1.31 5.06 -10.56
N PHE A 56 -1.19 5.71 -9.39
CA PHE A 56 -2.05 6.81 -8.94
C PHE A 56 -1.37 8.18 -8.99
N GLY A 57 -0.20 8.26 -9.62
CA GLY A 57 0.64 9.46 -9.68
C GLY A 57 1.64 9.58 -8.52
N GLY A 58 2.76 10.24 -8.78
CA GLY A 58 3.85 10.44 -7.82
C GLY A 58 4.72 9.23 -7.62
N SER A 59 5.15 9.03 -6.38
CA SER A 59 6.14 8.02 -5.99
C SER A 59 5.53 6.65 -5.68
N ALA A 60 6.30 5.59 -5.89
CA ALA A 60 5.93 4.21 -5.57
C ALA A 60 7.16 3.31 -5.40
N THR A 61 6.95 2.09 -4.91
CA THR A 61 7.96 1.02 -4.88
C THR A 61 7.52 -0.11 -5.82
N GLU A 62 8.30 -0.35 -6.87
CA GLU A 62 8.18 -1.54 -7.71
C GLU A 62 9.25 -2.58 -7.38
N TYR A 63 9.05 -3.83 -7.83
CA TYR A 63 10.02 -4.88 -7.61
C TYR A 63 10.16 -5.82 -8.80
N PHE A 64 11.33 -6.46 -8.85
CA PHE A 64 11.66 -7.50 -9.82
C PHE A 64 12.11 -8.75 -9.08
N ILE A 65 11.69 -9.92 -9.56
CA ILE A 65 12.14 -11.23 -9.07
C ILE A 65 12.91 -11.91 -10.17
N GLY A 66 14.03 -12.54 -9.83
CA GLY A 66 14.86 -13.21 -10.84
C GLY A 66 15.99 -14.05 -10.25
N ASN A 67 16.98 -14.31 -11.07
CA ASN A 67 18.18 -15.04 -10.72
C ASN A 67 19.40 -14.12 -10.79
N PHE A 68 20.34 -14.31 -9.89
CA PHE A 68 21.62 -13.61 -9.90
C PHE A 68 22.77 -14.62 -9.89
N ASP A 69 23.67 -14.52 -10.85
CA ASP A 69 24.80 -15.44 -11.01
C ASP A 69 26.10 -14.92 -10.37
N GLY A 70 26.00 -13.88 -9.53
CA GLY A 70 27.14 -13.18 -8.94
C GLY A 70 27.65 -12.03 -9.80
N LYS A 71 27.14 -11.88 -11.02
CA LYS A 71 27.54 -10.82 -11.97
C LYS A 71 26.35 -10.10 -12.57
N LYS A 72 25.32 -10.84 -12.97
CA LYS A 72 24.18 -10.33 -13.70
C LYS A 72 22.88 -10.79 -13.06
N PHE A 73 21.96 -9.86 -12.88
CA PHE A 73 20.59 -10.14 -12.55
C PHE A 73 19.76 -10.35 -13.81
N THR A 74 18.94 -11.41 -13.82
CA THR A 74 18.02 -11.73 -14.92
C THR A 74 16.63 -11.89 -14.34
N ALA A 75 15.71 -10.99 -14.69
CA ALA A 75 14.34 -11.02 -14.21
C ALA A 75 13.55 -12.19 -14.81
N ASP A 76 12.64 -12.78 -14.01
CA ASP A 76 11.74 -13.87 -14.43
C ASP A 76 10.55 -13.36 -15.29
N THR A 77 10.33 -12.05 -15.32
CA THR A 77 9.20 -11.42 -16.03
C THR A 77 9.63 -10.71 -17.30
N ALA A 78 8.66 -10.53 -18.20
CA ALA A 78 8.87 -9.72 -19.41
C ALA A 78 9.14 -8.25 -19.04
N PRO A 79 9.90 -7.51 -19.90
CA PRO A 79 10.31 -6.15 -19.62
C PRO A 79 9.16 -5.19 -19.23
N ASN A 80 8.02 -5.25 -19.89
CA ASN A 80 6.87 -4.37 -19.67
C ASN A 80 5.98 -4.80 -18.48
N THR A 81 6.41 -5.76 -17.66
CA THR A 81 5.66 -6.20 -16.49
C THR A 81 6.00 -5.33 -15.29
N VAL A 82 5.02 -4.65 -14.73
CA VAL A 82 5.16 -3.86 -13.50
C VAL A 82 4.54 -4.63 -12.34
N LYS A 83 5.29 -4.74 -11.23
CA LYS A 83 4.83 -5.32 -9.97
C LYS A 83 5.07 -4.31 -8.85
N TRP A 84 3.98 -3.94 -8.18
CA TRP A 84 4.01 -2.99 -7.07
C TRP A 84 4.14 -3.74 -5.74
N LEU A 85 5.01 -3.24 -4.85
CA LEU A 85 5.12 -3.77 -3.49
C LEU A 85 3.91 -3.34 -2.64
N ASP A 86 3.33 -2.18 -2.95
CA ASP A 86 2.17 -1.61 -2.31
C ASP A 86 1.26 -0.95 -3.35
N TYR A 87 -0.04 -1.10 -3.21
CA TYR A 87 -1.06 -0.58 -4.11
C TYR A 87 -1.77 0.68 -3.56
N GLY A 88 -1.30 1.22 -2.45
CA GLY A 88 -1.69 2.55 -1.99
C GLY A 88 -0.95 3.64 -2.76
N LYS A 89 -1.23 4.87 -2.42
CA LYS A 89 -0.58 6.02 -3.04
C LYS A 89 0.62 6.53 -2.25
N ASP A 90 0.71 6.18 -0.96
CA ASP A 90 1.65 6.80 -0.02
C ASP A 90 2.66 5.79 0.54
N HIS A 91 3.27 5.02 -0.34
CA HIS A 91 4.30 4.05 -0.01
C HIS A 91 5.54 4.29 -0.87
N TYR A 92 6.65 4.68 -0.23
CA TYR A 92 7.86 5.06 -0.94
C TYR A 92 9.13 4.85 -0.12
N ALA A 93 10.28 4.98 -0.79
CA ALA A 93 11.62 4.91 -0.20
C ALA A 93 11.83 3.65 0.66
N THR A 94 11.22 2.55 0.26
CA THR A 94 11.29 1.28 0.98
C THR A 94 12.68 0.71 0.92
N VAL A 95 13.24 0.39 2.08
CA VAL A 95 14.55 -0.28 2.23
C VAL A 95 14.44 -1.41 3.24
N THR A 96 15.31 -2.41 3.10
CA THR A 96 15.38 -3.53 4.04
C THR A 96 16.38 -3.27 5.17
N PHE A 97 16.12 -3.89 6.32
CA PHE A 97 17.08 -3.92 7.42
C PHE A 97 18.19 -4.92 7.11
N SER A 98 19.43 -4.54 7.36
CA SER A 98 20.58 -5.43 7.23
C SER A 98 20.82 -6.24 8.51
N ASN A 99 21.54 -7.36 8.38
CA ASN A 99 21.95 -8.21 9.50
C ASN A 99 20.80 -8.80 10.34
N ILE A 100 19.65 -9.02 9.74
CA ILE A 100 18.56 -9.79 10.34
C ILE A 100 18.67 -11.24 9.82
N PRO A 101 18.91 -12.22 10.69
CA PRO A 101 18.96 -13.61 10.26
C PRO A 101 17.58 -14.13 9.87
N ASP A 102 17.54 -15.03 8.89
CA ASP A 102 16.42 -15.89 8.52
C ASP A 102 15.16 -15.21 7.99
N ARG A 103 15.12 -13.88 7.88
CA ARG A 103 13.99 -13.14 7.30
C ARG A 103 14.42 -11.78 6.71
N VAL A 104 13.59 -11.23 5.85
CA VAL A 104 13.78 -9.90 5.27
C VAL A 104 12.69 -8.97 5.79
N LEU A 105 13.10 -7.95 6.54
CA LEU A 105 12.22 -6.89 7.01
C LEU A 105 12.47 -5.62 6.22
N ALA A 106 11.41 -4.95 5.80
CA ALA A 106 11.45 -3.69 5.09
C ALA A 106 10.63 -2.62 5.81
N MET A 107 11.02 -1.36 5.63
CA MET A 107 10.29 -0.20 6.16
C MET A 107 10.12 0.84 5.07
N PRO A 108 8.88 1.28 4.79
CA PRO A 108 8.60 2.35 3.85
C PRO A 108 8.53 3.72 4.53
N TRP A 109 8.67 4.77 3.76
CA TRP A 109 8.19 6.10 4.09
C TRP A 109 6.74 6.26 3.65
N ILE A 110 5.86 6.66 4.57
CA ILE A 110 4.47 7.00 4.25
C ILE A 110 4.40 8.45 3.80
N SER A 111 4.47 8.66 2.51
CA SER A 111 4.17 9.93 1.85
C SER A 111 4.19 9.76 0.33
N ASN A 112 3.91 10.87 -0.38
CA ASN A 112 4.03 10.94 -1.83
C ASN A 112 4.59 12.30 -2.21
N TRP A 113 5.58 12.34 -3.10
CA TRP A 113 6.23 13.58 -3.51
C TRP A 113 5.28 14.57 -4.18
N GLN A 114 4.13 14.15 -4.67
CA GLN A 114 3.12 15.09 -5.19
C GLN A 114 2.64 16.11 -4.15
N TYR A 115 2.65 15.76 -2.85
CA TYR A 115 2.14 16.63 -1.78
C TYR A 115 2.91 16.56 -0.46
N ALA A 116 4.03 15.87 -0.40
CA ALA A 116 4.79 15.68 0.85
C ALA A 116 5.10 17.01 1.57
N ASN A 117 5.37 18.07 0.81
CA ASN A 117 5.73 19.38 1.36
C ASN A 117 4.54 20.22 1.86
N VAL A 118 3.32 19.83 1.52
CA VAL A 118 2.11 20.64 1.76
C VAL A 118 1.02 19.90 2.53
N THR A 119 1.32 18.74 3.10
CA THR A 119 0.39 18.00 3.96
C THR A 119 -0.11 18.88 5.10
N PRO A 120 -1.37 18.72 5.56
CA PRO A 120 -1.95 19.57 6.61
C PRO A 120 -1.41 19.29 8.02
N ILE A 121 -0.38 18.48 8.14
CA ILE A 121 0.32 18.18 9.40
C ILE A 121 1.34 19.29 9.66
N GLN A 122 1.30 19.89 10.86
CA GLN A 122 2.20 20.98 11.23
C GLN A 122 3.40 20.53 12.05
N GLN A 123 3.27 19.43 12.81
CA GLN A 123 4.28 18.98 13.78
C GLN A 123 5.43 18.21 13.13
N TYR A 124 5.19 17.53 11.99
CA TYR A 124 6.18 16.71 11.28
C TYR A 124 5.86 16.63 9.78
N ARG A 125 6.79 16.08 9.01
CA ARG A 125 6.62 15.80 7.59
C ARG A 125 7.00 14.35 7.29
N GLY A 126 6.04 13.57 6.78
CA GLY A 126 6.20 12.14 6.55
C GLY A 126 6.18 11.32 7.83
N ALA A 127 6.03 10.02 7.68
CA ALA A 127 6.09 9.03 8.74
C ALA A 127 6.70 7.74 8.19
N ASN A 128 7.17 6.85 9.04
CA ASN A 128 7.48 5.50 8.64
C ASN A 128 6.18 4.68 8.62
N GLY A 129 6.04 3.79 7.63
CA GLY A 129 4.99 2.79 7.64
C GLY A 129 5.31 1.65 8.59
N LEU A 130 4.36 0.75 8.75
CA LEU A 130 4.60 -0.46 9.54
C LEU A 130 5.73 -1.29 8.93
N PRO A 131 6.64 -1.83 9.75
CA PRO A 131 7.65 -2.75 9.26
C PRO A 131 7.00 -4.00 8.66
N ARG A 132 7.53 -4.47 7.54
CA ARG A 132 6.96 -5.56 6.77
C ARG A 132 7.96 -6.69 6.61
N GLU A 133 7.51 -7.90 6.84
CA GLU A 133 8.25 -9.10 6.48
C GLU A 133 7.94 -9.49 5.04
N LEU A 134 9.01 -9.61 4.24
CA LEU A 134 8.91 -9.91 2.81
C LEU A 134 9.09 -11.41 2.59
N SER A 135 8.20 -11.99 1.79
CA SER A 135 8.27 -13.39 1.39
C SER A 135 7.82 -13.59 -0.06
N LEU A 136 8.11 -14.75 -0.63
CA LEU A 136 7.65 -15.09 -1.97
C LEU A 136 6.40 -15.98 -1.93
N TYR A 137 5.48 -15.76 -2.87
CA TYR A 137 4.35 -16.65 -3.11
C TYR A 137 4.11 -16.88 -4.61
N ARG A 138 3.38 -17.94 -4.95
CA ARG A 138 2.97 -18.25 -6.32
C ARG A 138 1.51 -17.92 -6.54
N GLN A 139 1.23 -17.30 -7.67
CA GLN A 139 -0.13 -17.12 -8.16
C GLN A 139 -0.14 -17.25 -9.69
N ASN A 140 -1.01 -18.10 -10.21
CA ASN A 140 -1.13 -18.37 -11.66
C ASN A 140 0.23 -18.66 -12.34
N GLY A 141 1.07 -19.46 -11.70
CA GLY A 141 2.39 -19.84 -12.20
C GLY A 141 3.49 -18.78 -12.08
N GLN A 142 3.17 -17.58 -11.66
CA GLN A 142 4.12 -16.49 -11.46
C GLN A 142 4.50 -16.30 -9.99
N LEU A 143 5.70 -15.77 -9.76
CA LEU A 143 6.18 -15.38 -8.42
C LEU A 143 5.82 -13.93 -8.12
N TYR A 144 5.46 -13.69 -6.86
CA TYR A 144 5.16 -12.38 -6.30
C TYR A 144 5.81 -12.24 -4.93
N VAL A 145 6.03 -11.00 -4.50
CA VAL A 145 6.43 -10.65 -3.14
C VAL A 145 5.16 -10.39 -2.32
N ALA A 146 5.03 -11.07 -1.19
CA ALA A 146 4.11 -10.69 -0.13
C ALA A 146 4.85 -9.77 0.85
N ALA A 147 4.20 -8.68 1.25
CA ALA A 147 4.72 -7.70 2.20
C ALA A 147 3.78 -7.66 3.41
N ASN A 148 3.91 -8.63 4.30
CA ASN A 148 3.05 -8.74 5.48
C ASN A 148 3.57 -7.85 6.61
N VAL A 149 2.67 -7.36 7.44
CA VAL A 149 3.06 -6.65 8.67
C VAL A 149 3.93 -7.55 9.54
N ALA A 150 5.04 -7.02 10.05
CA ALA A 150 5.95 -7.77 10.90
C ALA A 150 5.29 -8.17 12.21
N ASN A 151 5.58 -9.38 12.70
CA ASN A 151 4.95 -9.91 13.91
C ASN A 151 5.16 -9.03 15.15
N GLU A 152 6.23 -8.26 15.21
CA GLU A 152 6.54 -7.34 16.29
C GLU A 152 5.49 -6.24 16.45
N VAL A 153 4.77 -5.89 15.40
CA VAL A 153 3.69 -4.89 15.47
C VAL A 153 2.57 -5.34 16.40
N LYS A 154 2.37 -6.66 16.56
CA LYS A 154 1.40 -7.21 17.52
C LYS A 154 1.73 -6.87 18.98
N LEU A 155 2.96 -6.50 19.29
CA LEU A 155 3.35 -6.03 20.63
C LEU A 155 2.73 -4.66 20.97
N LEU A 156 2.25 -3.91 19.97
CA LEU A 156 1.52 -2.66 20.17
C LEU A 156 0.06 -2.88 20.59
N ARG A 157 -0.48 -4.11 20.45
CA ARG A 157 -1.85 -4.43 20.82
C ARG A 157 -2.02 -4.33 22.33
N LYS A 158 -2.99 -3.52 22.78
CA LYS A 158 -3.30 -3.27 24.19
C LYS A 158 -4.58 -3.96 24.61
N ASP A 159 -5.70 -3.54 24.07
CA ASP A 159 -7.01 -4.13 24.37
C ASP A 159 -7.55 -4.84 23.14
N THR A 160 -8.34 -5.88 23.36
CA THR A 160 -8.95 -6.67 22.28
C THR A 160 -10.46 -6.73 22.45
N VAL A 161 -11.19 -6.40 21.40
CA VAL A 161 -12.64 -6.61 21.32
C VAL A 161 -12.94 -7.62 20.22
N ASN A 162 -13.59 -8.73 20.60
CA ASN A 162 -14.09 -9.72 19.66
C ASN A 162 -15.54 -9.38 19.30
N VAL A 163 -15.86 -9.40 18.01
CA VAL A 163 -17.19 -9.07 17.49
C VAL A 163 -17.85 -10.30 16.91
N THR A 164 -19.15 -10.46 17.21
CA THR A 164 -19.95 -11.57 16.68
C THR A 164 -19.96 -11.55 15.15
N PRO A 165 -19.84 -12.71 14.48
CA PRO A 165 -19.93 -12.81 13.03
C PRO A 165 -21.19 -12.20 12.44
N LEU A 166 -21.05 -11.60 11.26
CA LEU A 166 -22.13 -10.88 10.58
C LEU A 166 -22.37 -11.41 9.18
N THR A 167 -23.66 -11.54 8.83
CA THR A 167 -24.05 -11.76 7.44
C THR A 167 -24.73 -10.49 6.92
N VAL A 168 -24.30 -10.05 5.75
CA VAL A 168 -24.77 -8.80 5.15
C VAL A 168 -25.47 -9.03 3.85
N THR A 169 -26.60 -8.36 3.72
CA THR A 169 -27.38 -8.21 2.50
C THR A 169 -27.34 -6.75 2.04
N GLU A 170 -27.78 -6.44 0.89
CA GLU A 170 -27.69 -5.21 0.07
C GLU A 170 -27.76 -3.82 0.76
N LYS A 171 -27.91 -3.72 2.09
CA LYS A 171 -28.01 -2.43 2.79
C LYS A 171 -26.80 -2.16 3.67
N ARG A 172 -26.37 -0.92 3.73
CA ARG A 172 -25.36 -0.46 4.70
C ARG A 172 -25.84 -0.78 6.12
N LYS A 173 -25.12 -1.62 6.84
CA LYS A 173 -25.36 -1.93 8.24
C LYS A 173 -24.19 -1.47 9.08
N ARG A 174 -24.49 -1.09 10.30
CA ARG A 174 -23.48 -0.87 11.33
C ARG A 174 -22.93 -2.23 11.76
N ILE A 175 -21.60 -2.41 11.76
CA ILE A 175 -20.97 -3.65 12.18
C ILE A 175 -21.15 -3.77 13.70
N GLY A 176 -21.73 -4.86 14.20
CA GLY A 176 -21.81 -5.28 15.60
C GLY A 176 -21.81 -4.14 16.60
N ALA A 177 -22.46 -3.19 16.21
CA ALA A 177 -22.66 -1.81 16.60
C ALA A 177 -21.89 -1.36 17.85
N LYS A 178 -22.30 -1.83 19.01
CA LYS A 178 -21.82 -1.24 20.27
C LYS A 178 -20.38 -1.62 20.60
N ALA A 179 -20.00 -2.88 20.41
CA ALA A 179 -18.70 -3.36 20.81
C ALA A 179 -17.53 -2.80 19.96
N ILE A 180 -17.74 -2.68 18.64
CA ILE A 180 -16.70 -2.06 17.77
C ILE A 180 -16.60 -0.57 18.04
N ASP A 181 -17.72 0.13 18.13
CA ASP A 181 -17.68 1.56 18.41
C ASP A 181 -17.00 1.85 19.76
N GLU A 182 -17.28 1.06 20.80
CA GLU A 182 -16.60 1.18 22.11
C GLU A 182 -15.09 0.97 21.95
N ALA A 183 -14.65 -0.06 21.22
CA ALA A 183 -13.21 -0.29 20.98
C ALA A 183 -12.57 0.84 20.18
N LEU A 184 -13.25 1.34 19.14
CA LEU A 184 -12.75 2.45 18.34
C LEU A 184 -12.69 3.75 19.15
N HIS A 185 -13.64 3.98 20.07
CA HIS A 185 -13.58 5.12 20.99
C HIS A 185 -12.42 5.00 21.98
N LEU A 186 -12.19 3.82 22.55
CA LEU A 186 -11.09 3.58 23.48
C LEU A 186 -9.70 3.69 22.81
N SER A 187 -9.63 3.44 21.51
CA SER A 187 -8.39 3.50 20.74
C SER A 187 -7.96 4.92 20.37
N GLU A 188 -8.78 5.91 20.63
CA GLU A 188 -8.54 7.30 20.20
C GLU A 188 -8.23 7.43 18.68
N GLY A 189 -8.73 6.46 17.88
CA GLY A 189 -8.49 6.38 16.44
C GLY A 189 -7.18 5.72 16.03
N ILE A 190 -6.49 5.05 16.95
CA ILE A 190 -5.30 4.24 16.66
C ILE A 190 -5.62 2.78 16.96
N PHE A 191 -5.85 1.98 15.93
CA PHE A 191 -6.33 0.62 16.09
C PHE A 191 -5.95 -0.29 14.93
N GLU A 192 -6.00 -1.59 15.19
CA GLU A 192 -5.98 -2.65 14.19
C GLU A 192 -7.35 -3.31 14.14
N LEU A 193 -7.87 -3.56 12.95
CA LEU A 193 -9.08 -4.31 12.70
C LEU A 193 -8.77 -5.51 11.83
N GLU A 194 -8.85 -6.71 12.42
CA GLU A 194 -8.78 -7.99 11.69
C GLU A 194 -10.19 -8.46 11.36
N ALA A 195 -10.40 -8.98 10.14
CA ALA A 195 -11.66 -9.62 9.76
C ALA A 195 -11.50 -10.57 8.57
N ASP A 196 -12.30 -11.62 8.56
CA ASP A 196 -12.43 -12.56 7.45
C ASP A 196 -13.67 -12.22 6.62
N LEU A 197 -13.45 -11.69 5.42
CA LEU A 197 -14.52 -11.28 4.50
C LEU A 197 -14.74 -12.33 3.39
N THR A 198 -15.95 -12.90 3.36
CA THR A 198 -16.35 -13.91 2.37
C THR A 198 -17.50 -13.38 1.50
N PRO A 199 -17.24 -12.96 0.25
CA PRO A 199 -18.30 -12.62 -0.70
C PRO A 199 -19.18 -13.83 -1.00
N THR A 200 -20.48 -13.67 -0.88
CA THR A 200 -21.47 -14.73 -1.24
C THR A 200 -22.22 -14.42 -2.52
N SER A 201 -21.91 -13.30 -3.15
CA SER A 201 -22.34 -12.91 -4.51
C SER A 201 -21.12 -12.87 -5.46
N GLN A 202 -21.40 -12.75 -6.77
CA GLN A 202 -20.38 -12.57 -7.81
C GLN A 202 -20.31 -11.13 -8.34
N GLN A 203 -21.18 -10.25 -7.87
CA GLN A 203 -21.33 -8.88 -8.35
C GLN A 203 -21.49 -7.91 -7.18
N GLY A 204 -21.25 -6.63 -7.47
CA GLY A 204 -21.40 -5.54 -6.55
C GLY A 204 -20.18 -5.34 -5.67
N GLN A 205 -20.37 -4.70 -4.53
CA GLN A 205 -19.28 -4.29 -3.64
C GLN A 205 -19.58 -4.72 -2.21
N VAL A 206 -18.57 -5.17 -1.49
CA VAL A 206 -18.64 -5.54 -0.07
C VAL A 206 -17.41 -5.08 0.68
N GLY A 207 -17.56 -4.55 1.88
CA GLY A 207 -16.42 -4.08 2.67
C GLY A 207 -16.82 -3.35 3.95
N ILE A 208 -15.92 -2.50 4.39
CA ILE A 208 -16.00 -1.75 5.64
C ILE A 208 -15.89 -0.25 5.34
N THR A 209 -16.70 0.56 6.01
CA THR A 209 -16.53 2.01 6.05
C THR A 209 -16.13 2.40 7.47
N LEU A 210 -14.99 3.07 7.60
CA LEU A 210 -14.59 3.78 8.82
C LEU A 210 -15.11 5.21 8.71
N TYR A 211 -15.63 5.78 9.80
CA TYR A 211 -16.18 7.15 9.79
C TYR A 211 -16.19 7.78 11.19
N ASN A 212 -16.37 9.10 11.22
CA ASN A 212 -16.49 9.89 12.44
C ASN A 212 -17.78 10.72 12.49
N ALA A 213 -17.97 11.49 13.55
CA ALA A 213 -19.15 12.34 13.75
C ALA A 213 -19.26 13.47 12.72
N GLN A 214 -18.16 13.92 12.13
CA GLN A 214 -18.09 14.93 11.07
C GLN A 214 -18.50 14.38 9.70
N LYS A 215 -18.86 13.09 9.62
CA LYS A 215 -19.19 12.38 8.37
C LYS A 215 -17.99 12.23 7.41
N GLU A 216 -16.79 12.39 7.92
CA GLU A 216 -15.59 12.00 7.19
C GLU A 216 -15.51 10.49 7.18
N GLU A 217 -15.19 9.91 6.02
CA GLU A 217 -15.24 8.46 5.85
C GLU A 217 -14.15 7.93 4.92
N VAL A 218 -13.67 6.73 5.21
CA VAL A 218 -12.82 5.91 4.35
C VAL A 218 -13.57 4.62 4.04
N LEU A 219 -13.69 4.28 2.75
CA LEU A 219 -14.31 3.04 2.31
C LEU A 219 -13.22 2.05 1.90
N ILE A 220 -13.27 0.84 2.47
CA ILE A 220 -12.38 -0.27 2.13
C ILE A 220 -13.28 -1.42 1.66
N TYR A 221 -13.20 -1.79 0.38
CA TYR A 221 -14.13 -2.76 -0.18
C TYR A 221 -13.57 -3.60 -1.31
N LEU A 222 -14.12 -4.79 -1.46
CA LEU A 222 -13.94 -5.65 -2.63
C LEU A 222 -14.95 -5.24 -3.70
N ASP A 223 -14.48 -4.81 -4.84
CA ASP A 223 -15.28 -4.55 -6.05
C ASP A 223 -15.31 -5.82 -6.90
N LEU A 224 -16.39 -6.59 -6.78
CA LEU A 224 -16.53 -7.89 -7.44
C LEU A 224 -16.71 -7.75 -8.95
N ASP A 225 -17.29 -6.65 -9.40
CA ASP A 225 -17.48 -6.37 -10.82
C ASP A 225 -16.13 -6.06 -11.51
N LYS A 226 -15.24 -5.36 -10.81
CA LYS A 226 -13.93 -4.93 -11.34
C LYS A 226 -12.76 -5.79 -10.86
N GLN A 227 -13.04 -6.82 -10.07
CA GLN A 227 -12.03 -7.76 -9.55
C GLN A 227 -10.87 -7.07 -8.85
N ARG A 228 -11.16 -6.26 -7.82
CA ARG A 228 -10.15 -5.47 -7.11
C ARG A 228 -10.54 -5.15 -5.67
N LEU A 229 -9.52 -4.98 -4.83
CA LEU A 229 -9.65 -4.30 -3.55
C LEU A 229 -9.55 -2.79 -3.81
N VAL A 230 -10.39 -2.01 -3.14
CA VAL A 230 -10.42 -0.54 -3.26
C VAL A 230 -10.34 0.07 -1.87
N MET A 231 -9.53 1.12 -1.73
CA MET A 231 -9.60 2.07 -0.64
C MET A 231 -9.95 3.45 -1.20
N ASP A 232 -11.11 3.96 -0.84
CA ASP A 232 -11.60 5.26 -1.25
C ASP A 232 -11.47 6.25 -0.08
N ARG A 233 -10.59 7.25 -0.26
CA ARG A 233 -10.34 8.34 0.69
C ARG A 233 -10.87 9.69 0.23
N THR A 234 -11.75 9.73 -0.76
CA THR A 234 -12.27 10.98 -1.32
C THR A 234 -13.00 11.85 -0.30
N LYS A 235 -13.43 11.26 0.83
CA LYS A 235 -14.11 11.92 1.93
C LYS A 235 -13.42 11.72 3.28
N SER A 236 -12.12 11.50 3.29
CA SER A 236 -11.36 11.10 4.48
C SER A 236 -11.06 12.22 5.48
N GLY A 237 -11.50 13.44 5.23
CA GLY A 237 -11.27 14.63 6.07
C GLY A 237 -10.68 15.78 5.26
N LEU A 238 -9.55 16.34 5.69
CA LEU A 238 -8.87 17.43 4.99
C LEU A 238 -8.27 16.89 3.69
N THR A 239 -8.97 17.08 2.59
CA THR A 239 -8.52 16.66 1.25
C THR A 239 -8.17 17.84 0.35
N GLU A 240 -8.51 19.08 0.76
CA GLU A 240 -8.37 20.32 0.04
C GLU A 240 -7.26 21.18 0.64
N PHE A 241 -6.03 20.67 0.66
CA PHE A 241 -4.86 21.37 1.22
C PHE A 241 -3.83 21.71 0.14
N GLY A 242 -2.94 22.64 0.43
CA GLY A 242 -1.78 22.95 -0.42
C GLY A 242 -2.08 23.52 -1.80
N LYS A 243 -3.31 23.92 -2.08
CA LYS A 243 -3.73 24.48 -3.40
C LYS A 243 -3.01 25.77 -3.79
N GLU A 244 -2.53 26.51 -2.79
CA GLU A 244 -1.77 27.74 -2.98
C GLU A 244 -0.26 27.50 -3.16
N ALA A 245 0.19 26.28 -2.94
CA ALA A 245 1.59 25.95 -3.09
C ALA A 245 1.99 26.01 -4.55
N LYS A 246 3.04 26.77 -4.83
CA LYS A 246 3.60 26.83 -6.18
C LYS A 246 4.30 25.50 -6.48
N PRO A 247 4.22 24.99 -7.74
CA PRO A 247 5.04 23.89 -8.17
C PRO A 247 6.51 24.13 -7.84
N HIS A 248 7.23 23.10 -7.41
CA HIS A 248 8.65 23.23 -7.09
C HIS A 248 9.50 23.25 -8.37
N ASP A 249 10.60 24.02 -8.37
CA ASP A 249 11.48 24.18 -9.55
C ASP A 249 12.10 22.89 -10.10
N ILE A 250 12.16 21.83 -9.29
CA ILE A 250 12.55 20.49 -9.72
C ILE A 250 11.70 19.97 -10.89
N GLU A 251 10.48 20.43 -11.01
CA GLU A 251 9.55 20.06 -12.08
C GLU A 251 10.01 20.48 -13.46
N LEU A 252 10.77 21.55 -13.55
CA LEU A 252 11.26 22.10 -14.81
C LEU A 252 12.13 21.10 -15.59
N ASN A 253 12.77 20.16 -14.91
CA ASN A 253 13.58 19.13 -15.53
C ASN A 253 12.74 18.01 -16.15
N TYR A 254 11.54 17.77 -15.65
CA TYR A 254 10.63 16.75 -16.18
C TYR A 254 9.96 17.16 -17.49
N ASP A 255 9.70 18.43 -17.67
CA ASP A 255 9.01 18.97 -18.84
C ASP A 255 9.72 18.71 -20.16
N LYS A 256 11.04 18.58 -20.12
CA LYS A 256 11.87 18.40 -21.32
C LYS A 256 11.93 16.96 -21.81
N LEU A 257 11.52 15.99 -21.01
CA LEU A 257 11.88 14.60 -21.24
C LEU A 257 10.71 13.66 -21.51
N HIS A 258 9.50 13.92 -21.01
CA HIS A 258 8.42 12.96 -21.09
C HIS A 258 7.06 13.61 -21.38
N LYS A 259 6.45 13.17 -22.45
CA LYS A 259 5.03 13.40 -22.74
C LYS A 259 4.29 12.08 -22.63
N ASP A 260 3.08 12.09 -22.07
CA ASP A 260 2.21 10.94 -22.13
C ASP A 260 1.68 10.72 -23.56
N LYS A 261 0.92 9.65 -23.75
CA LYS A 261 0.30 9.33 -25.05
C LYS A 261 -0.58 10.45 -25.62
N ASP A 262 -1.06 11.35 -24.78
CA ASP A 262 -1.94 12.47 -25.13
C ASP A 262 -1.15 13.76 -25.34
N GLY A 263 0.19 13.70 -25.30
CA GLY A 263 1.07 14.84 -25.49
C GLY A 263 1.18 15.79 -24.29
N ARG A 264 0.58 15.42 -23.14
CA ARG A 264 0.67 16.19 -21.90
C ARG A 264 1.99 15.90 -21.22
N THR A 265 2.63 16.92 -20.68
CA THR A 265 3.85 16.76 -19.91
C THR A 265 3.53 16.01 -18.61
N LEU A 266 4.40 15.10 -18.19
CA LEU A 266 4.28 14.40 -16.89
C LEU A 266 4.20 15.38 -15.72
N ARG A 267 4.68 16.60 -15.90
CA ARG A 267 4.56 17.70 -14.96
C ARG A 267 3.12 17.95 -14.51
N GLU A 268 2.16 17.96 -15.40
CA GLU A 268 0.75 18.23 -15.07
C GLU A 268 0.14 17.14 -14.17
N ARG A 269 0.70 15.93 -14.21
CA ARG A 269 0.18 14.77 -13.49
C ARG A 269 0.98 14.39 -12.23
N ASN A 270 2.26 14.72 -12.21
CA ASN A 270 3.20 14.21 -11.21
C ASN A 270 4.06 15.30 -10.56
N SER A 271 3.68 16.57 -10.74
CA SER A 271 4.42 17.67 -10.13
C SER A 271 4.36 17.60 -8.60
N MET A 272 5.43 17.99 -7.95
CA MET A 272 5.45 18.16 -6.49
C MET A 272 4.42 19.25 -6.14
N ASN A 273 3.70 19.02 -5.05
CA ASN A 273 2.57 19.86 -4.60
C ASN A 273 1.33 19.80 -5.52
N TYR A 274 1.18 18.71 -6.30
CA TYR A 274 -0.03 18.50 -7.12
C TYR A 274 -1.11 17.78 -6.30
N VAL A 275 -1.74 18.52 -5.39
CA VAL A 275 -2.68 17.99 -4.39
C VAL A 275 -4.04 17.55 -4.94
N ASN A 276 -4.40 17.91 -6.17
CA ASN A 276 -5.65 17.47 -6.78
C ASN A 276 -5.79 15.94 -6.87
N ASP A 277 -4.67 15.22 -6.84
CA ASP A 277 -4.65 13.76 -6.84
C ASP A 277 -4.70 13.15 -5.42
N PHE A 278 -4.90 13.92 -4.36
CA PHE A 278 -5.01 13.37 -3.02
C PHE A 278 -6.35 12.69 -2.78
N ALA A 279 -7.46 13.35 -3.10
CA ALA A 279 -8.82 12.88 -2.91
C ALA A 279 -9.22 11.86 -3.99
N LEU A 280 -8.70 10.64 -3.91
CA LEU A 280 -8.97 9.59 -4.89
C LEU A 280 -9.13 8.21 -4.23
N ALA A 281 -9.63 7.27 -5.02
CA ALA A 281 -9.66 5.85 -4.66
C ALA A 281 -8.42 5.15 -5.24
N THR A 282 -7.65 4.48 -4.38
CA THR A 282 -6.60 3.53 -4.79
C THR A 282 -7.17 2.13 -4.92
N TRP A 283 -6.54 1.27 -5.71
CA TRP A 283 -7.02 -0.09 -5.90
C TRP A 283 -5.88 -1.07 -6.24
N ALA A 284 -6.07 -2.31 -5.82
CA ALA A 284 -5.22 -3.45 -6.15
C ALA A 284 -6.00 -4.48 -6.95
N PRO A 285 -5.42 -5.08 -8.01
CA PRO A 285 -6.04 -6.20 -8.69
C PRO A 285 -6.11 -7.41 -7.75
N LEU A 286 -7.26 -8.03 -7.65
CA LEU A 286 -7.48 -9.17 -6.77
C LEU A 286 -8.47 -10.13 -7.45
N ASN A 287 -8.06 -11.37 -7.66
CA ASN A 287 -8.94 -12.39 -8.21
C ASN A 287 -10.00 -12.80 -7.17
N LEU A 288 -11.17 -12.18 -7.26
CA LEU A 288 -12.26 -12.33 -6.32
C LEU A 288 -13.16 -13.50 -6.70
N LEU A 289 -13.18 -14.54 -5.87
CA LEU A 289 -13.96 -15.74 -6.06
C LEU A 289 -15.11 -15.79 -5.05
N LYS A 290 -16.31 -16.12 -5.53
CA LYS A 290 -17.48 -16.37 -4.67
C LYS A 290 -17.17 -17.48 -3.68
N GLY A 291 -17.42 -17.23 -2.40
CA GLY A 291 -17.20 -18.19 -1.32
C GLY A 291 -15.75 -18.34 -0.88
N LYS A 292 -14.79 -17.65 -1.51
CA LYS A 292 -13.43 -17.54 -0.99
C LYS A 292 -13.41 -16.51 0.13
N THR A 293 -12.77 -16.85 1.23
CA THR A 293 -12.51 -15.95 2.34
C THR A 293 -11.24 -15.15 2.09
N TYR A 294 -11.29 -13.85 2.34
CA TYR A 294 -10.16 -12.92 2.29
C TYR A 294 -9.91 -12.39 3.71
N HIS A 295 -8.73 -12.66 4.21
CA HIS A 295 -8.30 -12.12 5.51
C HIS A 295 -7.87 -10.67 5.31
N LEU A 296 -8.52 -9.75 6.01
CA LEU A 296 -8.22 -8.31 6.03
C LEU A 296 -7.60 -7.95 7.36
N ASP A 297 -6.48 -7.28 7.31
CA ASP A 297 -5.79 -6.70 8.44
C ASP A 297 -5.60 -5.20 8.16
N ILE A 298 -6.29 -4.35 8.91
CA ILE A 298 -6.43 -2.92 8.66
C ILE A 298 -5.90 -2.16 9.87
N PHE A 299 -4.78 -1.47 9.67
CA PHE A 299 -4.19 -0.58 10.66
C PHE A 299 -4.59 0.87 10.38
N VAL A 300 -5.07 1.53 11.41
CA VAL A 300 -5.46 2.94 11.36
C VAL A 300 -4.66 3.71 12.39
N ASP A 301 -3.99 4.74 11.93
CA ASP A 301 -3.33 5.74 12.76
C ASP A 301 -3.96 7.12 12.49
N LYS A 302 -3.55 8.13 13.22
CA LYS A 302 -4.09 9.51 13.15
C LYS A 302 -4.10 10.09 11.75
N CYS A 303 -3.16 9.70 10.90
CA CYS A 303 -3.03 10.24 9.55
C CYS A 303 -2.74 9.19 8.47
N SER A 304 -2.91 7.91 8.76
CA SER A 304 -2.69 6.83 7.79
C SER A 304 -3.63 5.65 7.98
N VAL A 305 -3.84 4.94 6.87
CA VAL A 305 -4.50 3.63 6.86
C VAL A 305 -3.63 2.69 6.04
N GLU A 306 -3.21 1.59 6.65
CA GLU A 306 -2.48 0.50 6.00
C GLU A 306 -3.35 -0.76 5.99
N ILE A 307 -3.47 -1.40 4.83
CA ILE A 307 -4.32 -2.58 4.62
C ILE A 307 -3.46 -3.71 4.11
N PHE A 308 -3.56 -4.87 4.75
CA PHE A 308 -2.92 -6.10 4.33
C PHE A 308 -3.98 -7.17 4.08
N VAL A 309 -3.87 -7.88 2.97
CA VAL A 309 -4.82 -8.94 2.59
C VAL A 309 -4.07 -10.25 2.41
N ASP A 310 -4.63 -11.33 2.96
CA ASP A 310 -4.11 -12.70 2.83
C ASP A 310 -2.60 -12.79 3.14
N GLY A 311 -2.17 -12.22 4.29
CA GLY A 311 -0.77 -12.23 4.72
C GLY A 311 0.14 -11.37 3.84
N GLY A 312 -0.32 -10.19 3.47
CA GLY A 312 0.46 -9.21 2.71
C GLY A 312 0.60 -9.52 1.22
N ARG A 313 -0.20 -10.44 0.66
CA ARG A 313 -0.25 -10.66 -0.80
C ARG A 313 -0.74 -9.41 -1.54
N ILE A 314 -1.56 -8.62 -0.88
CA ILE A 314 -1.86 -7.24 -1.23
C ILE A 314 -1.55 -6.38 -0.01
N ALA A 315 -0.83 -5.29 -0.21
CA ALA A 315 -0.65 -4.23 0.76
C ALA A 315 -1.07 -2.89 0.12
N MET A 316 -1.71 -2.02 0.90
CA MET A 316 -2.14 -0.70 0.46
C MET A 316 -1.92 0.31 1.59
N THR A 317 -1.10 1.32 1.35
CA THR A 317 -0.78 2.38 2.30
C THR A 317 -1.28 3.72 1.78
N ASN A 318 -2.12 4.39 2.56
CA ASN A 318 -2.64 5.70 2.19
C ASN A 318 -2.66 6.66 3.38
N LEU A 319 -2.23 7.90 3.15
CA LEU A 319 -2.46 9.01 4.08
C LEU A 319 -3.95 9.37 4.10
N VAL A 320 -4.41 9.76 5.27
CA VAL A 320 -5.72 10.34 5.54
C VAL A 320 -5.55 11.49 6.53
N PHE A 321 -6.41 12.49 6.49
CA PHE A 321 -6.32 13.62 7.42
C PHE A 321 -7.69 13.95 8.01
N PRO A 322 -8.26 13.04 8.83
CA PRO A 322 -9.54 13.29 9.48
C PRO A 322 -9.40 14.44 10.48
N THR A 323 -10.44 15.28 10.59
CA THR A 323 -10.48 16.38 11.58
C THR A 323 -10.80 15.86 12.98
N GLN A 324 -11.36 14.66 13.08
CA GLN A 324 -11.58 13.89 14.30
C GLN A 324 -11.29 12.41 14.03
N PRO A 325 -10.85 11.64 15.03
CA PRO A 325 -10.59 10.21 14.87
C PRO A 325 -11.78 9.44 14.26
N TYR A 326 -11.49 8.40 13.47
CA TYR A 326 -12.52 7.46 13.05
C TYR A 326 -12.91 6.57 14.23
N THR A 327 -14.06 6.84 14.82
CA THR A 327 -14.57 6.17 16.02
C THR A 327 -15.76 5.27 15.74
N SER A 328 -16.08 5.06 14.48
CA SER A 328 -17.21 4.23 14.06
C SER A 328 -16.87 3.44 12.81
N ALA A 329 -17.44 2.23 12.74
CA ALA A 329 -17.34 1.39 11.55
C ALA A 329 -18.71 0.87 11.15
N ARG A 330 -18.88 0.63 9.85
CA ARG A 330 -20.09 -0.01 9.33
C ARG A 330 -19.74 -0.94 8.18
N LEU A 331 -20.52 -2.01 8.08
CA LEU A 331 -20.45 -2.84 6.90
C LEU A 331 -21.05 -2.11 5.70
N TYR A 332 -20.36 -2.26 4.57
CA TYR A 332 -20.72 -1.67 3.29
C TYR A 332 -21.06 -2.77 2.29
N THR A 333 -22.24 -2.68 1.69
CA THR A 333 -22.57 -3.55 0.56
C THR A 333 -23.39 -2.79 -0.47
N THR A 334 -23.13 -3.06 -1.75
CA THR A 334 -23.92 -2.53 -2.88
C THR A 334 -24.13 -3.64 -3.87
N ARG A 335 -25.37 -4.03 -4.13
CA ARG A 335 -25.74 -5.14 -5.04
C ARG A 335 -25.03 -6.45 -4.73
N SER A 336 -24.70 -6.69 -3.46
CA SER A 336 -23.90 -7.83 -3.06
C SER A 336 -24.29 -8.36 -1.67
N LYS A 337 -23.73 -9.52 -1.33
CA LYS A 337 -23.86 -10.19 -0.04
C LYS A 337 -22.52 -10.70 0.42
N ALA A 338 -22.26 -10.69 1.70
CA ALA A 338 -21.04 -11.23 2.30
C ALA A 338 -21.29 -11.76 3.70
N LYS A 339 -20.35 -12.60 4.16
CA LYS A 339 -20.14 -12.90 5.57
C LYS A 339 -18.90 -12.15 6.04
N LEU A 340 -18.92 -11.71 7.27
CA LEU A 340 -17.76 -11.17 7.97
C LEU A 340 -17.62 -11.94 9.28
N ASP A 341 -16.55 -12.69 9.38
CA ASP A 341 -16.25 -13.58 10.50
C ASP A 341 -14.94 -13.13 11.16
N ASN A 342 -14.62 -13.70 12.33
CA ASN A 342 -13.36 -13.49 13.05
C ASN A 342 -12.99 -12.01 13.24
N ILE A 343 -14.01 -11.17 13.47
CA ILE A 343 -13.82 -9.72 13.60
C ILE A 343 -13.21 -9.42 14.96
N LYS A 344 -12.04 -8.79 14.94
CA LYS A 344 -11.32 -8.34 16.14
C LYS A 344 -10.87 -6.91 15.96
N VAL A 345 -10.97 -6.14 17.01
CA VAL A 345 -10.41 -4.80 17.09
C VAL A 345 -9.42 -4.77 18.23
N TYR A 346 -8.23 -4.28 17.94
CA TYR A 346 -7.18 -4.07 18.93
C TYR A 346 -6.91 -2.56 19.03
N SER A 347 -6.96 -2.00 20.25
CA SER A 347 -6.38 -0.69 20.47
C SER A 347 -4.86 -0.80 20.43
N LEU A 348 -4.19 0.18 19.84
CA LEU A 348 -2.73 0.21 19.75
C LEU A 348 -2.16 1.31 20.66
N GLN A 349 -0.93 1.15 21.11
CA GLN A 349 -0.23 2.12 21.95
C GLN A 349 0.93 2.81 21.23
#